data_22d05115f77a5e7ae8cd86defbda7a7e
#
_entry.id   22d05115f77a5e7ae8cd86defbda7a7e
#
_cell.length_a   1.000
_cell.length_b   1.000
_cell.length_c   1.000
_cell.angle_alpha   90.00
_cell.angle_beta   90.00
_cell.angle_gamma   90.00
#
_symmetry.space_group_name_H-M   'P 1'
#
loop_
_entity.id
_entity.type
_entity.pdbx_description
1 polymer ?
#
loop_
_entity_poly.entity_id
_entity_poly.type
_entity_poly.pdbx_seq_one_letter_code
_entity_poly.pdbx_strand_id
1 'polypeptide(L)'
;MGAGEEDDKMKILSIDPGLRSTGFAVLEKKENRDSIKALTFGVIKSPAKLNQSSCLVNINDELNGIIKIYKPDVCAVEAVIYVQSYKTAITL
;
A
#
# COMPACT_ATOMS: atom_id res chain seq x y z
N MET A 1 -30.38 10.57 2.49
CA MET A 1 -30.01 10.76 3.44
C MET A 1 -28.62 10.92 3.64
N GLY A 2 -28.34 11.68 4.47
CA GLY A 2 -26.99 11.98 4.73
C GLY A 2 -26.15 10.79 4.96
N ALA A 3 -26.74 9.79 5.47
CA ALA A 3 -25.98 8.62 5.79
C ALA A 3 -25.40 8.02 4.54
N GLY A 4 -26.12 8.05 3.48
CA GLY A 4 -25.63 7.46 2.29
C GLY A 4 -24.42 8.17 1.77
N GLU A 5 -24.32 9.45 2.01
CA GLU A 5 -23.19 10.15 1.52
C GLU A 5 -21.97 9.83 2.31
N GLU A 6 -22.09 9.58 3.54
CA GLU A 6 -20.94 9.28 4.34
C GLU A 6 -20.42 7.93 3.99
N ASP A 7 -21.23 7.08 3.44
CA ASP A 7 -20.76 5.76 3.14
C ASP A 7 -20.09 5.72 1.79
N ASP A 8 -20.07 6.84 1.08
CA ASP A 8 -19.48 6.83 -0.23
C ASP A 8 -17.98 7.09 -0.17
N LYS A 9 -17.35 6.67 0.86
CA LYS A 9 -15.91 6.84 0.95
C LYS A 9 -15.25 5.52 0.66
N MET A 10 -14.16 5.56 -0.01
CA MET A 10 -13.38 4.37 -0.28
C MET A 10 -12.01 4.57 0.28
N LYS A 11 -11.52 3.63 1.08
CA LYS A 11 -10.16 3.68 1.60
C LYS A 11 -9.32 2.71 0.83
N ILE A 12 -8.17 3.14 0.41
CA ILE A 12 -7.27 2.36 -0.41
C ILE A 12 -5.93 2.29 0.27
N LEU A 13 -5.41 1.11 0.47
CA LEU A 13 -4.06 0.94 0.97
C LEU A 13 -3.17 0.73 -0.24
N SER A 14 -2.27 1.66 -0.46
CA SER A 14 -1.37 1.61 -1.61
C SER A 14 -0.02 1.16 -1.10
N ILE A 15 0.58 0.19 -1.71
CA ILE A 15 1.85 -0.37 -1.29
C ILE A 15 2.85 -0.37 -2.40
N ASP A 16 4.03 0.15 -2.11
CA ASP A 16 5.14 0.16 -3.06
C ASP A 16 6.17 -0.78 -2.45
N PRO A 17 6.19 -2.04 -2.83
CA PRO A 17 6.99 -3.04 -2.14
C PRO A 17 8.48 -2.92 -2.37
N GLY A 18 9.22 -3.20 -1.35
CA GLY A 18 10.66 -3.28 -1.41
C GLY A 18 11.10 -4.05 -0.19
N LEU A 19 12.04 -4.96 -0.35
CA LEU A 19 12.42 -5.83 0.74
C LEU A 19 12.93 -5.06 1.95
N ARG A 20 13.75 -4.08 1.74
CA ARG A 20 14.33 -3.33 2.84
C ARG A 20 13.57 -2.05 3.14
N SER A 21 12.71 -1.64 2.26
CA SER A 21 12.03 -0.37 2.41
C SER A 21 10.73 -0.47 1.61
N THR A 22 9.62 -0.62 2.29
CA THR A 22 8.32 -0.73 1.65
C THR A 22 7.54 0.54 1.94
N GLY A 23 7.14 1.22 0.88
CA GLY A 23 6.34 2.43 1.04
C GLY A 23 4.88 2.09 1.14
N PHE A 24 4.12 2.86 1.88
CA PHE A 24 2.69 2.64 1.96
C PHE A 24 1.93 3.95 2.17
N ALA A 25 0.70 3.96 1.79
CA ALA A 25 -0.16 5.10 2.05
C ALA A 25 -1.60 4.59 2.17
N VAL A 26 -2.37 5.18 3.07
CA VAL A 26 -3.79 4.87 3.14
C VAL A 26 -4.50 6.12 2.65
N LEU A 27 -5.21 5.98 1.56
CA LEU A 27 -5.87 7.09 0.91
C LEU A 27 -7.39 6.96 1.06
N GLU A 28 -8.06 8.09 1.10
CA GLU A 28 -9.49 8.05 1.18
C GLU A 28 -10.06 8.92 0.08
N LYS A 29 -10.99 8.40 -0.67
CA LYS A 29 -11.60 9.14 -1.74
C LYS A 29 -13.10 9.09 -1.56
N LYS A 30 -13.74 10.23 -1.71
CA LYS A 30 -15.18 10.26 -1.64
C LYS A 30 -15.70 10.13 -3.06
N GLU A 31 -16.70 9.36 -3.22
CA GLU A 31 -17.26 9.11 -4.51
C GLU A 31 -17.60 10.33 -5.31
N ASN A 32 -18.11 11.31 -4.73
CA ASN A 32 -18.49 12.49 -5.45
C ASN A 32 -17.42 13.52 -5.61
N ARG A 33 -16.23 13.24 -5.23
CA ARG A 33 -15.18 14.22 -5.30
C ARG A 33 -13.98 13.69 -5.98
N ASP A 34 -13.27 14.57 -6.65
CA ASP A 34 -12.05 14.14 -7.32
C ASP A 34 -10.88 14.18 -6.37
N SER A 35 -11.03 14.82 -5.23
CA SER A 35 -9.85 14.94 -4.37
C SER A 35 -9.66 13.69 -3.55
N ILE A 36 -8.41 13.35 -3.31
CA ILE A 36 -8.03 12.20 -2.53
C ILE A 36 -7.29 12.70 -1.32
N LYS A 37 -7.57 12.16 -0.17
CA LYS A 37 -6.94 12.58 1.05
C LYS A 37 -6.07 11.47 1.58
N ALA A 38 -4.88 11.79 1.99
CA ALA A 38 -4.00 10.78 2.58
C ALA A 38 -4.29 10.75 4.07
N LEU A 39 -4.69 9.60 4.57
CA LEU A 39 -4.96 9.43 5.99
C LEU A 39 -3.66 9.15 6.72
N THR A 40 -2.76 8.43 6.10
CA THR A 40 -1.46 8.16 6.67
C THR A 40 -0.55 7.69 5.57
N PHE A 41 0.75 7.77 5.76
CA PHE A 41 1.70 7.24 4.82
C PHE A 41 3.03 7.07 5.52
N GLY A 42 3.89 6.29 4.97
CA GLY A 42 5.19 6.07 5.58
C GLY A 42 5.99 5.00 4.87
N VAL A 43 7.03 4.58 5.53
CA VAL A 43 7.92 3.59 4.99
C VAL A 43 8.19 2.56 6.06
N ILE A 44 8.09 1.29 5.71
CA ILE A 44 8.42 0.20 6.61
C ILE A 44 9.82 -0.18 6.27
N LYS A 45 10.74 0.01 7.20
CA LYS A 45 12.13 -0.31 6.95
C LYS A 45 12.53 -1.56 7.70
N SER A 46 13.34 -2.38 7.07
CA SER A 46 13.86 -3.56 7.71
C SER A 46 15.37 -3.42 7.79
N PRO A 47 15.97 -3.66 8.95
CA PRO A 47 17.41 -3.49 9.11
C PRO A 47 18.19 -4.36 8.13
N ALA A 48 19.33 -3.86 7.71
CA ALA A 48 20.13 -4.57 6.74
C ALA A 48 20.57 -5.94 7.21
N LYS A 49 20.68 -6.12 8.51
CA LYS A 49 21.13 -7.39 9.03
C LYS A 49 20.06 -8.47 9.03
N LEU A 50 18.82 -8.12 8.80
CA LEU A 50 17.79 -9.13 8.81
C LEU A 50 17.85 -9.93 7.50
N ASN A 51 17.62 -11.21 7.59
CA ASN A 51 17.59 -11.99 6.39
C ASN A 51 16.25 -11.76 5.68
N GLN A 52 16.14 -12.29 4.48
CA GLN A 52 14.97 -12.03 3.68
C GLN A 52 13.68 -12.48 4.34
N SER A 53 13.68 -13.65 4.95
CA SER A 53 12.47 -14.15 5.58
C SER A 53 12.02 -13.22 6.71
N SER A 54 12.97 -12.74 7.48
CA SER A 54 12.65 -11.87 8.60
C SER A 54 12.15 -10.52 8.11
N CYS A 55 12.68 -10.04 6.98
CA CYS A 55 12.20 -8.80 6.41
C CYS A 55 10.72 -8.96 6.00
N LEU A 56 10.40 -10.10 5.39
CA LEU A 56 9.03 -10.32 4.93
C LEU A 56 8.07 -10.41 6.12
N VAL A 57 8.51 -11.01 7.21
CA VAL A 57 7.68 -11.10 8.39
C VAL A 57 7.46 -9.69 8.96
N ASN A 58 8.50 -8.87 8.97
CA ASN A 58 8.40 -7.52 9.49
C ASN A 58 7.39 -6.71 8.65
N ILE A 59 7.50 -6.81 7.34
CA ILE A 59 6.61 -6.08 6.45
C ILE A 59 5.17 -6.56 6.67
N ASN A 60 4.99 -7.87 6.78
CA ASN A 60 3.67 -8.42 6.96
C ASN A 60 3.04 -7.96 8.27
N ASP A 61 3.81 -7.93 9.34
CA ASP A 61 3.30 -7.51 10.63
C ASP A 61 2.92 -6.03 10.61
N GLU A 62 3.75 -5.20 9.99
CA GLU A 62 3.46 -3.78 9.94
C GLU A 62 2.24 -3.50 9.07
N LEU A 63 2.12 -4.16 7.95
CA LEU A 63 0.98 -3.93 7.08
C LEU A 63 -0.31 -4.42 7.74
N ASN A 64 -0.23 -5.54 8.47
CA ASN A 64 -1.41 -6.04 9.14
C ASN A 64 -1.86 -5.06 10.22
N GLY A 65 -0.93 -4.38 10.88
CA GLY A 65 -1.27 -3.36 11.86
C GLY A 65 -2.02 -2.20 11.21
N ILE A 66 -1.55 -1.77 10.03
CA ILE A 66 -2.16 -0.68 9.32
C ILE A 66 -3.57 -1.10 8.87
N ILE A 67 -3.72 -2.31 8.38
CA ILE A 67 -5.00 -2.80 7.92
C ILE A 67 -5.99 -2.85 9.08
N LYS A 68 -5.54 -3.24 10.25
CA LYS A 68 -6.43 -3.32 11.39
C LYS A 68 -6.91 -1.94 11.83
N ILE A 69 -6.07 -0.97 11.74
CA ILE A 69 -6.41 0.38 12.17
C ILE A 69 -7.28 1.09 11.16
N TYR A 70 -6.90 1.05 9.92
CA TYR A 70 -7.57 1.83 8.89
C TYR A 70 -8.66 1.08 8.13
N LYS A 71 -8.63 -0.23 8.14
CA LYS A 71 -9.63 -1.06 7.49
C LYS A 71 -9.90 -0.63 6.06
N PRO A 72 -8.87 -0.69 5.21
CA PRO A 72 -9.03 -0.26 3.82
C PRO A 72 -10.00 -1.17 3.08
N ASP A 73 -10.66 -0.62 2.09
CA ASP A 73 -11.59 -1.38 1.28
C ASP A 73 -10.86 -2.14 0.18
N VAL A 74 -9.78 -1.57 -0.34
CA VAL A 74 -9.01 -2.22 -1.39
C VAL A 74 -7.53 -2.01 -1.15
N CYS A 75 -6.72 -2.84 -1.75
CA CYS A 75 -5.28 -2.73 -1.63
C CYS A 75 -4.70 -2.71 -3.02
N ALA A 76 -3.91 -1.71 -3.32
CA ALA A 76 -3.26 -1.57 -4.61
C ALA A 76 -1.78 -1.75 -4.42
N VAL A 77 -1.21 -2.77 -5.04
CA VAL A 77 0.21 -3.01 -4.93
C VAL A 77 0.85 -2.56 -6.22
N GLU A 78 1.79 -1.66 -6.11
CA GLU A 78 2.41 -1.15 -7.25
C GLU A 78 3.47 -2.04 -7.71
N ALA A 79 3.18 -2.83 -8.60
CA ALA A 79 4.17 -3.71 -9.07
C ALA A 79 4.95 -3.03 -10.14
N VAL A 80 5.80 -2.34 -9.79
CA VAL A 80 6.55 -1.65 -10.75
C VAL A 80 7.45 -2.58 -11.28
N ILE A 81 7.07 -3.26 -12.03
CA ILE A 81 7.82 -4.10 -12.57
C ILE A 81 8.90 -3.62 -13.29
N TYR A 82 9.83 -4.07 -13.32
CA TYR A 82 10.88 -3.78 -13.97
C TYR A 82 10.79 -4.22 -15.31
N VAL A 83 9.91 -3.67 -15.91
CA VAL A 83 9.69 -3.93 -17.17
C VAL A 83 10.91 -3.76 -17.90
N GLN A 84 11.70 -2.98 -17.56
CA GLN A 84 12.82 -2.76 -18.33
C GLN A 84 13.70 -3.93 -18.24
N SER A 85 13.80 -4.39 -17.17
CA SER A 85 14.75 -5.42 -17.01
C SER A 85 14.08 -6.42 -17.84
N TYR A 86 12.93 -6.32 -18.18
CA TYR A 86 12.23 -7.07 -18.73
C TYR A 86 12.17 -6.90 -20.04
N LYS A 87 12.47 -5.86 -20.45
CA LYS A 87 12.38 -5.63 -21.68
C LYS A 87 12.88 -6.68 -22.27
N THR A 88 13.59 -7.09 -21.75
CA THR A 88 14.08 -8.12 -22.14
C THR A 88 13.20 -9.06 -21.63
N ALA A 89 12.87 -9.03 -20.50
CA ALA A 89 12.11 -10.02 -19.92
C ALA A 89 10.79 -9.86 -20.40
N ILE A 90 10.39 -8.92 -20.52
CA ILE A 90 9.12 -8.69 -20.81
C ILE A 90 8.84 -8.95 -22.00
N THR A 91 9.64 -8.70 -22.56
CA THR A 91 9.45 -9.00 -23.77
C THR A 91 9.36 -10.36 -23.59
N LEU A 92 9.49 -10.42 -22.66
CA LEU A 92 9.34 -11.33 -22.10
C LEU A 92 8.45 -11.82 -22.32
#